data_121395c2b91218f0da46e0e222b460aa
#
_entry.id   121395c2b91218f0da46e0e222b460aa
#
_cell.length_a   1.000
_cell.length_b   1.000
_cell.length_c   1.000
_cell.angle_alpha   90.00
_cell.angle_beta   90.00
_cell.angle_gamma   90.00
#
_symmetry.space_group_name_H-M   'P 1'
#
loop_
_entity.id
_entity.type
_entity.pdbx_description
1 polymer ?
#
loop_
_entity_poly.entity_id
_entity_poly.type
_entity_poly.pdbx_seq_one_letter_code
_entity_poly.pdbx_strand_id
1 'polypeptide(L)'
;PMWPVHTWLPDAHVEAPTAGSVLLAAILLKMAGYGFIRFSLGLFPVASEVFTPLIYTLSVIAIIFTSLIALMQEDMKKLIAYSSVAHMGFVTLGIFTLQQQGIEGSIIQMISHGLVSAALFLTVGVVYDRMHSRLISTYGGLVSVIPKYSILFMLFALASLGLPGTSGFIGEFLILMGAFKDNFLVAVIASIGVILGAAYMLWLYKRVVFGKL
;
A
#
# COMPACT_ATOMS: atom_id res chain seq x y z
N PRO A 1 -9.13 4.44 3.39
CA PRO A 1 -8.71 5.84 3.48
C PRO A 1 -8.43 6.37 2.08
N MET A 2 -9.12 7.44 1.72
CA MET A 2 -8.98 8.10 0.43
C MET A 2 -8.54 9.54 0.68
N TRP A 3 -7.64 10.07 -0.14
CA TRP A 3 -7.31 11.48 -0.02
C TRP A 3 -8.58 12.33 -0.26
N PRO A 4 -8.86 13.40 0.50
CA PRO A 4 -8.06 14.02 1.56
C PRO A 4 -8.31 13.46 2.98
N VAL A 5 -9.24 12.56 3.17
CA VAL A 5 -9.65 12.02 4.49
C VAL A 5 -8.86 10.79 4.91
N HIS A 6 -7.54 10.80 4.76
CA HIS A 6 -6.66 9.65 4.99
C HIS A 6 -5.74 9.79 6.21
N THR A 7 -5.60 10.99 6.76
CA THR A 7 -4.59 11.32 7.78
C THR A 7 -4.77 10.59 9.11
N TRP A 8 -5.99 10.17 9.41
CA TRP A 8 -6.30 9.39 10.63
C TRP A 8 -5.64 7.99 10.63
N LEU A 9 -5.41 7.41 9.45
CA LEU A 9 -4.95 6.03 9.34
C LEU A 9 -3.53 5.82 9.88
N PRO A 10 -2.51 6.64 9.51
CA PRO A 10 -1.17 6.49 10.07
C PRO A 10 -1.13 6.68 11.59
N ASP A 11 -1.89 7.59 12.13
CA ASP A 11 -1.95 7.82 13.57
C ASP A 11 -2.64 6.67 14.30
N ALA A 12 -3.73 6.13 13.73
CA ALA A 12 -4.37 4.93 14.26
C ALA A 12 -3.42 3.72 14.30
N HIS A 13 -2.59 3.53 13.27
CA HIS A 13 -1.58 2.46 13.25
C HIS A 13 -0.48 2.64 14.30
N VAL A 14 -0.10 3.89 14.57
CA VAL A 14 0.92 4.22 15.56
C VAL A 14 0.45 3.91 16.97
N GLU A 15 -0.78 4.29 17.31
CA GLU A 15 -1.37 4.07 18.64
C GLU A 15 -1.81 2.61 18.85
N ALA A 16 -2.18 1.90 17.78
CA ALA A 16 -2.63 0.52 17.87
C ALA A 16 -1.50 -0.45 18.28
N PRO A 17 -1.79 -1.47 19.09
CA PRO A 17 -0.88 -2.60 19.29
C PRO A 17 -0.68 -3.33 17.94
N THR A 18 0.39 -4.14 17.84
CA THR A 18 0.74 -4.83 16.58
C THR A 18 -0.43 -5.61 15.99
N ALA A 19 -1.18 -6.36 16.81
CA ALA A 19 -2.37 -7.10 16.36
C ALA A 19 -3.47 -6.18 15.81
N GLY A 20 -3.70 -5.03 16.44
CA GLY A 20 -4.64 -4.00 15.97
C GLY A 20 -4.23 -3.43 14.60
N SER A 21 -2.95 -3.12 14.42
CA SER A 21 -2.41 -2.68 13.13
C SER A 21 -2.57 -3.73 12.05
N VAL A 22 -2.34 -5.01 12.37
CA VAL A 22 -2.52 -6.13 11.44
C VAL A 22 -3.97 -6.23 10.97
N LEU A 23 -4.94 -6.21 11.87
CA LEU A 23 -6.37 -6.26 11.53
C LEU A 23 -6.81 -5.05 10.71
N LEU A 24 -6.37 -3.85 11.09
CA LEU A 24 -6.69 -2.61 10.41
C LEU A 24 -6.16 -2.63 8.96
N ALA A 25 -4.89 -2.99 8.77
CA ALA A 25 -4.26 -3.04 7.45
C ALA A 25 -4.76 -4.21 6.59
N ALA A 26 -4.90 -5.41 7.17
CA ALA A 26 -5.22 -6.61 6.41
C ALA A 26 -6.68 -6.65 5.94
N ILE A 27 -7.63 -6.32 6.81
CA ILE A 27 -9.06 -6.57 6.58
C ILE A 27 -9.85 -5.27 6.44
N LEU A 28 -9.77 -4.36 7.41
CA LEU A 28 -10.67 -3.22 7.49
C LEU A 28 -10.54 -2.28 6.29
N LEU A 29 -9.32 -2.07 5.78
CA LEU A 29 -9.11 -1.27 4.57
C LEU A 29 -9.81 -1.83 3.34
N LYS A 30 -9.92 -3.16 3.22
CA LYS A 30 -10.51 -3.85 2.06
C LYS A 30 -12.03 -3.86 2.08
N MET A 31 -12.63 -3.65 3.24
CA MET A 31 -14.09 -3.47 3.34
C MET A 31 -14.59 -2.29 2.51
N ALA A 32 -13.79 -1.22 2.38
CA ALA A 32 -14.12 -0.09 1.53
C ALA A 32 -14.15 -0.48 0.03
N GLY A 33 -13.11 -1.20 -0.45
CA GLY A 33 -13.08 -1.70 -1.83
C GLY A 33 -14.21 -2.68 -2.13
N TYR A 34 -14.50 -3.59 -1.19
CA TYR A 34 -15.67 -4.46 -1.28
C TYR A 34 -16.97 -3.65 -1.38
N GLY A 35 -17.12 -2.62 -0.55
CA GLY A 35 -18.28 -1.73 -0.55
C GLY A 35 -18.47 -1.01 -1.89
N PHE A 36 -17.39 -0.51 -2.51
CA PHE A 36 -17.46 0.10 -3.84
C PHE A 36 -17.91 -0.90 -4.90
N ILE A 37 -17.33 -2.11 -4.94
CA ILE A 37 -17.70 -3.14 -5.92
C ILE A 37 -19.14 -3.59 -5.70
N ARG A 38 -19.52 -3.91 -4.47
CA ARG A 38 -20.80 -4.54 -4.17
C ARG A 38 -21.97 -3.57 -4.16
N PHE A 39 -21.77 -2.38 -3.59
CA PHE A 39 -22.86 -1.41 -3.41
C PHE A 39 -22.79 -0.26 -4.42
N SER A 40 -21.65 0.41 -4.58
CA SER A 40 -21.59 1.56 -5.49
C SER A 40 -21.78 1.14 -6.94
N LEU A 41 -20.98 0.20 -7.43
CA LEU A 41 -21.13 -0.28 -8.81
C LEU A 41 -22.38 -1.15 -9.00
N GLY A 42 -22.75 -1.94 -7.98
CA GLY A 42 -23.89 -2.87 -8.09
C GLY A 42 -25.24 -2.19 -8.03
N LEU A 43 -25.40 -1.15 -7.22
CA LEU A 43 -26.69 -0.45 -7.06
C LEU A 43 -26.78 0.88 -7.83
N PHE A 44 -25.64 1.56 -8.05
CA PHE A 44 -25.59 2.89 -8.64
C PHE A 44 -24.59 2.98 -9.80
N PRO A 45 -24.71 2.14 -10.86
CA PRO A 45 -23.73 2.12 -11.95
C PRO A 45 -23.62 3.47 -12.67
N VAL A 46 -24.74 4.11 -12.99
CA VAL A 46 -24.76 5.40 -13.67
C VAL A 46 -24.09 6.50 -12.84
N ALA A 47 -24.39 6.57 -11.54
CA ALA A 47 -23.74 7.54 -10.65
C ALA A 47 -22.24 7.25 -10.51
N SER A 48 -21.84 5.98 -10.45
CA SER A 48 -20.44 5.59 -10.40
C SER A 48 -19.67 6.05 -11.64
N GLU A 49 -20.26 5.93 -12.82
CA GLU A 49 -19.68 6.42 -14.07
C GLU A 49 -19.53 7.95 -14.07
N VAL A 50 -20.56 8.67 -13.66
CA VAL A 50 -20.54 10.16 -13.58
C VAL A 50 -19.44 10.65 -12.62
N PHE A 51 -19.20 9.94 -11.50
CA PHE A 51 -18.18 10.31 -10.52
C PHE A 51 -16.80 9.74 -10.80
N THR A 52 -16.61 8.93 -11.84
CA THR A 52 -15.30 8.34 -12.19
C THR A 52 -14.18 9.39 -12.33
N PRO A 53 -14.36 10.55 -13.00
CA PRO A 53 -13.28 11.54 -13.10
C PRO A 53 -12.84 12.09 -11.74
N LEU A 54 -13.79 12.29 -10.81
CA LEU A 54 -13.48 12.71 -9.44
C LEU A 54 -12.67 11.63 -8.71
N ILE A 55 -13.14 10.37 -8.78
CA ILE A 55 -12.46 9.25 -8.13
C ILE A 55 -11.05 9.04 -8.70
N TYR A 56 -10.87 9.16 -10.00
CA TYR A 56 -9.54 9.10 -10.64
C TYR A 56 -8.60 10.17 -10.09
N THR A 57 -9.07 11.40 -10.02
CA THR A 57 -8.27 12.52 -9.48
C THR A 57 -7.85 12.25 -8.05
N LEU A 58 -8.80 11.85 -7.18
CA LEU A 58 -8.51 11.56 -5.78
C LEU A 58 -7.58 10.34 -5.62
N SER A 59 -7.75 9.31 -6.46
CA SER A 59 -6.91 8.11 -6.44
C SER A 59 -5.48 8.40 -6.88
N VAL A 60 -5.29 9.16 -7.96
CA VAL A 60 -3.97 9.56 -8.44
C VAL A 60 -3.24 10.45 -7.42
N ILE A 61 -3.95 11.40 -6.82
CA ILE A 61 -3.40 12.22 -5.73
C ILE A 61 -3.00 11.32 -4.56
N ALA A 62 -3.86 10.38 -4.16
CA ALA A 62 -3.53 9.44 -3.08
C ALA A 62 -2.26 8.64 -3.41
N ILE A 63 -2.15 8.07 -4.62
CA ILE A 63 -0.99 7.29 -5.06
C ILE A 63 0.30 8.10 -4.95
N ILE A 64 0.34 9.28 -5.54
CA ILE A 64 1.59 10.08 -5.63
C ILE A 64 1.89 10.78 -4.32
N PHE A 65 0.93 11.53 -3.78
CA PHE A 65 1.12 12.35 -2.60
C PHE A 65 1.50 11.51 -1.36
N THR A 66 0.77 10.40 -1.13
CA THR A 66 1.07 9.57 0.05
C THR A 66 2.33 8.75 -0.10
N SER A 67 2.74 8.39 -1.32
CA SER A 67 4.04 7.78 -1.59
C SER A 67 5.21 8.74 -1.29
N LEU A 68 5.08 10.01 -1.65
CA LEU A 68 6.06 11.04 -1.31
C LEU A 68 6.13 11.27 0.21
N ILE A 69 4.98 11.29 0.89
CA ILE A 69 4.95 11.36 2.36
C ILE A 69 5.62 10.14 2.97
N ALA A 70 5.32 8.93 2.47
CA ALA A 70 5.93 7.68 2.95
C ALA A 70 7.47 7.73 2.85
N LEU A 71 8.00 8.26 1.76
CA LEU A 71 9.44 8.40 1.54
C LEU A 71 10.12 9.26 2.63
N MET A 72 9.42 10.27 3.16
CA MET A 72 9.95 11.21 4.15
C MET A 72 9.70 10.76 5.61
N GLN A 73 9.06 9.62 5.84
CA GLN A 73 8.77 9.17 7.20
C GLN A 73 10.01 8.67 7.93
N GLU A 74 10.09 9.02 9.22
CA GLU A 74 11.09 8.54 10.15
C GLU A 74 10.60 7.36 11.02
N ASP A 75 9.28 7.17 11.10
CA ASP A 75 8.62 6.08 11.82
C ASP A 75 8.26 4.95 10.86
N MET A 76 8.71 3.71 11.16
CA MET A 76 8.44 2.53 10.32
C MET A 76 6.94 2.23 10.19
N LYS A 77 6.15 2.37 11.27
CA LYS A 77 4.70 2.12 11.22
C LYS A 77 4.00 3.17 10.36
N LYS A 78 4.39 4.46 10.49
CA LYS A 78 3.83 5.53 9.66
C LYS A 78 4.16 5.34 8.19
N LEU A 79 5.38 4.94 7.86
CA LEU A 79 5.80 4.66 6.48
C LEU A 79 4.93 3.57 5.86
N ILE A 80 4.77 2.43 6.53
CA ILE A 80 3.95 1.32 6.05
C ILE A 80 2.46 1.72 5.98
N ALA A 81 1.97 2.53 6.90
CA ALA A 81 0.59 3.02 6.86
C ALA A 81 0.33 3.94 5.65
N TYR A 82 1.24 4.89 5.36
CA TYR A 82 1.13 5.75 4.17
C TYR A 82 1.27 4.95 2.86
N SER A 83 2.14 3.93 2.82
CA SER A 83 2.21 3.04 1.67
C SER A 83 0.88 2.31 1.43
N SER A 84 0.17 1.94 2.50
CA SER A 84 -1.17 1.34 2.39
C SER A 84 -2.20 2.29 1.77
N VAL A 85 -2.14 3.59 2.07
CA VAL A 85 -3.01 4.58 1.42
C VAL A 85 -2.73 4.64 -0.09
N ALA A 86 -1.46 4.62 -0.49
CA ALA A 86 -1.07 4.62 -1.91
C ALA A 86 -1.58 3.36 -2.64
N HIS A 87 -1.39 2.16 -2.06
CA HIS A 87 -1.88 0.91 -2.65
C HIS A 87 -3.42 0.85 -2.72
N MET A 88 -4.13 1.40 -1.72
CA MET A 88 -5.59 1.52 -1.79
C MET A 88 -6.03 2.55 -2.83
N GLY A 89 -5.19 3.55 -3.15
CA GLY A 89 -5.39 4.45 -4.29
C GLY A 89 -5.39 3.70 -5.62
N PHE A 90 -4.49 2.72 -5.81
CA PHE A 90 -4.54 1.82 -6.98
C PHE A 90 -5.83 1.00 -7.01
N VAL A 91 -6.26 0.46 -5.87
CA VAL A 91 -7.51 -0.31 -5.79
C VAL A 91 -8.70 0.52 -6.20
N THR A 92 -8.87 1.74 -5.68
CA THR A 92 -9.98 2.63 -6.06
C THR A 92 -9.90 3.04 -7.52
N LEU A 93 -8.71 3.33 -8.03
CA LEU A 93 -8.48 3.59 -9.45
C LEU A 93 -9.00 2.42 -10.30
N GLY A 94 -8.54 1.19 -10.02
CA GLY A 94 -8.91 0.01 -10.80
C GLY A 94 -10.40 -0.33 -10.75
N ILE A 95 -11.06 -0.17 -9.59
CA ILE A 95 -12.52 -0.39 -9.47
C ILE A 95 -13.29 0.55 -10.40
N PHE A 96 -12.94 1.83 -10.43
CA PHE A 96 -13.66 2.85 -11.17
C PHE A 96 -13.22 2.98 -12.64
N THR A 97 -12.29 2.14 -13.14
CA THR A 97 -12.10 1.98 -14.59
C THR A 97 -13.32 1.35 -15.26
N LEU A 98 -14.16 0.68 -14.49
CA LEU A 98 -15.32 -0.10 -14.98
C LEU A 98 -14.92 -1.17 -16.02
N GLN A 99 -13.61 -1.41 -16.17
CA GLN A 99 -13.04 -2.44 -17.04
C GLN A 99 -12.85 -3.74 -16.24
N GLN A 100 -13.13 -4.87 -16.85
CA GLN A 100 -12.97 -6.18 -16.20
C GLN A 100 -11.57 -6.34 -15.58
N GLN A 101 -10.52 -6.01 -16.33
CA GLN A 101 -9.13 -6.13 -15.86
C GLN A 101 -8.84 -5.23 -14.66
N GLY A 102 -9.36 -4.00 -14.64
CA GLY A 102 -9.21 -3.08 -13.52
C GLY A 102 -9.89 -3.60 -12.26
N ILE A 103 -11.10 -4.15 -12.37
CA ILE A 103 -11.85 -4.72 -11.24
C ILE A 103 -11.17 -5.99 -10.73
N GLU A 104 -10.79 -6.91 -11.61
CA GLU A 104 -10.07 -8.15 -11.24
C GLU A 104 -8.72 -7.82 -10.58
N GLY A 105 -7.97 -6.88 -11.15
CA GLY A 105 -6.72 -6.38 -10.58
C GLY A 105 -6.92 -5.78 -9.19
N SER A 106 -7.98 -5.02 -8.99
CA SER A 106 -8.32 -4.43 -7.68
C SER A 106 -8.65 -5.50 -6.63
N ILE A 107 -9.35 -6.55 -6.99
CA ILE A 107 -9.65 -7.67 -6.09
C ILE A 107 -8.35 -8.39 -5.71
N ILE A 108 -7.51 -8.72 -6.69
CA ILE A 108 -6.22 -9.36 -6.44
C ILE A 108 -5.34 -8.45 -5.57
N GLN A 109 -5.30 -7.15 -5.85
CA GLN A 109 -4.52 -6.19 -5.07
C GLN A 109 -5.03 -6.07 -3.62
N MET A 110 -6.33 -6.10 -3.40
CA MET A 110 -6.88 -6.11 -2.03
C MET A 110 -6.40 -7.33 -1.24
N ILE A 111 -6.45 -8.52 -1.84
CA ILE A 111 -6.00 -9.77 -1.19
C ILE A 111 -4.49 -9.73 -0.95
N SER A 112 -3.72 -9.42 -1.98
CA SER A 112 -2.25 -9.34 -1.91
C SER A 112 -1.79 -8.33 -0.86
N HIS A 113 -2.28 -7.09 -0.95
CA HIS A 113 -1.95 -6.05 0.02
C HIS A 113 -2.39 -6.45 1.43
N GLY A 114 -3.50 -7.17 1.61
CA GLY A 114 -3.94 -7.68 2.91
C GLY A 114 -2.87 -8.55 3.57
N LEU A 115 -2.37 -9.53 2.83
CA LEU A 115 -1.35 -10.46 3.32
C LEU A 115 0.01 -9.75 3.54
N VAL A 116 0.45 -8.97 2.55
CA VAL A 116 1.76 -8.30 2.59
C VAL A 116 1.81 -7.22 3.68
N SER A 117 0.77 -6.39 3.82
CA SER A 117 0.74 -5.36 4.85
C SER A 117 0.68 -5.96 6.26
N ALA A 118 -0.11 -7.03 6.45
CA ALA A 118 -0.12 -7.77 7.71
C ALA A 118 1.29 -8.28 8.07
N ALA A 119 1.97 -8.89 7.12
CA ALA A 119 3.32 -9.40 7.30
C ALA A 119 4.34 -8.28 7.61
N LEU A 120 4.25 -7.13 6.93
CA LEU A 120 5.10 -5.97 7.21
C LEU A 120 4.84 -5.40 8.63
N PHE A 121 3.58 -5.28 9.07
CA PHE A 121 3.31 -4.85 10.44
C PHE A 121 3.77 -5.87 11.48
N LEU A 122 3.69 -7.16 11.20
CA LEU A 122 4.25 -8.20 12.07
C LEU A 122 5.78 -8.12 12.14
N THR A 123 6.47 -7.90 11.02
CA THR A 123 7.93 -7.74 11.02
C THR A 123 8.35 -6.51 11.83
N VAL A 124 7.66 -5.38 11.68
CA VAL A 124 7.91 -4.20 12.52
C VAL A 124 7.61 -4.51 13.99
N GLY A 125 6.53 -5.24 14.30
CA GLY A 125 6.19 -5.66 15.66
C GLY A 125 7.31 -6.45 16.32
N VAL A 126 7.94 -7.40 15.60
CA VAL A 126 9.05 -8.23 16.13
C VAL A 126 10.23 -7.40 16.61
N VAL A 127 10.62 -6.36 15.90
CA VAL A 127 11.73 -5.49 16.32
C VAL A 127 11.29 -4.46 17.36
N TYR A 128 10.06 -3.97 17.23
CA TYR A 128 9.48 -3.02 18.21
C TYR A 128 9.35 -3.63 19.61
N ASP A 129 8.89 -4.87 19.74
CA ASP A 129 8.73 -5.55 21.03
C ASP A 129 10.07 -5.74 21.77
N ARG A 130 11.20 -5.72 21.05
CA ARG A 130 12.54 -5.86 21.61
C ARG A 130 13.22 -4.53 21.93
N MET A 131 13.05 -3.54 21.06
CA MET A 131 13.77 -2.26 21.13
C MET A 131 12.90 -1.12 21.68
N HIS A 132 11.58 -1.32 21.76
CA HIS A 132 10.58 -0.31 22.17
C HIS A 132 10.70 1.02 21.42
N SER A 133 11.25 1.00 20.21
CA SER A 133 11.37 2.16 19.32
C SER A 133 10.80 1.84 17.94
N ARG A 134 10.18 2.83 17.30
CA ARG A 134 9.66 2.76 15.94
C ARG A 134 10.49 3.57 14.95
N LEU A 135 11.42 4.39 15.47
CA LEU A 135 12.23 5.28 14.65
C LEU A 135 13.23 4.47 13.83
N ILE A 136 13.26 4.74 12.54
CA ILE A 136 14.17 4.08 11.59
C ILE A 136 15.63 4.33 11.97
N SER A 137 15.94 5.51 12.54
CA SER A 137 17.28 5.89 12.96
C SER A 137 17.86 5.06 14.12
N THR A 138 17.00 4.37 14.88
CA THR A 138 17.44 3.49 15.98
C THR A 138 17.86 2.10 15.50
N TYR A 139 17.64 1.80 14.23
CA TYR A 139 17.94 0.52 13.62
C TYR A 139 19.08 0.64 12.62
N GLY A 140 19.86 -0.41 12.48
CA GLY A 140 20.90 -0.57 11.48
C GLY A 140 21.56 -1.92 11.64
N GLY A 141 22.11 -2.48 10.55
CA GLY A 141 22.89 -3.71 10.59
C GLY A 141 22.15 -4.97 11.04
N LEU A 142 20.81 -4.99 11.03
CA LEU A 142 20.03 -6.15 11.50
C LEU A 142 20.34 -7.43 10.75
N VAL A 143 20.89 -7.36 9.54
CA VAL A 143 21.32 -8.54 8.78
C VAL A 143 22.41 -9.33 9.52
N SER A 144 23.29 -8.66 10.26
CA SER A 144 24.38 -9.30 10.99
C SER A 144 23.91 -10.00 12.27
N VAL A 145 22.81 -9.52 12.88
CA VAL A 145 22.29 -10.04 14.16
C VAL A 145 21.16 -11.05 13.93
N ILE A 146 20.25 -10.74 13.01
CA ILE A 146 19.05 -11.56 12.76
C ILE A 146 18.86 -11.78 11.24
N PRO A 147 19.72 -12.59 10.60
CA PRO A 147 19.70 -12.76 9.14
C PRO A 147 18.38 -13.36 8.63
N LYS A 148 17.76 -14.29 9.35
CA LYS A 148 16.45 -14.88 8.96
C LYS A 148 15.34 -13.85 8.93
N TYR A 149 15.30 -12.94 9.89
CA TYR A 149 14.36 -11.82 9.90
C TYR A 149 14.58 -10.92 8.69
N SER A 150 15.83 -10.59 8.38
CA SER A 150 16.18 -9.74 7.26
C SER A 150 15.72 -10.32 5.91
N ILE A 151 15.83 -11.65 5.73
CA ILE A 151 15.34 -12.36 4.55
C ILE A 151 13.80 -12.27 4.45
N LEU A 152 13.09 -12.52 5.54
CA LEU A 152 11.61 -12.42 5.56
C LEU A 152 11.15 -10.99 5.30
N PHE A 153 11.79 -10.01 5.92
CA PHE A 153 11.47 -8.60 5.68
C PHE A 153 11.72 -8.21 4.23
N MET A 154 12.83 -8.68 3.58
CA MET A 154 13.08 -8.46 2.17
C MET A 154 11.98 -9.06 1.30
N LEU A 155 11.54 -10.28 1.57
CA LEU A 155 10.48 -10.94 0.82
C LEU A 155 9.19 -10.10 0.82
N PHE A 156 8.77 -9.64 1.99
CA PHE A 156 7.56 -8.82 2.11
C PHE A 156 7.75 -7.40 1.55
N ALA A 157 8.93 -6.82 1.67
CA ALA A 157 9.26 -5.55 1.04
C ALA A 157 9.19 -5.64 -0.49
N LEU A 158 9.76 -6.69 -1.09
CA LEU A 158 9.70 -6.93 -2.54
C LEU A 158 8.27 -7.23 -3.01
N ALA A 159 7.47 -7.95 -2.21
CA ALA A 159 6.07 -8.19 -2.51
C ALA A 159 5.23 -6.90 -2.43
N SER A 160 5.55 -6.00 -1.50
CA SER A 160 4.88 -4.70 -1.38
C SER A 160 5.16 -3.76 -2.54
N LEU A 161 6.40 -3.73 -3.04
CA LEU A 161 6.74 -2.88 -4.19
C LEU A 161 6.28 -3.43 -5.54
N GLY A 162 5.64 -4.62 -5.56
CA GLY A 162 5.14 -5.23 -6.78
C GLY A 162 6.25 -5.80 -7.68
N LEU A 163 7.24 -6.50 -7.11
CA LEU A 163 8.25 -7.18 -7.92
C LEU A 163 7.60 -8.26 -8.79
N PRO A 164 7.92 -8.36 -10.11
CA PRO A 164 7.48 -9.47 -10.94
C PRO A 164 7.78 -10.84 -10.30
N GLY A 165 6.76 -11.70 -10.21
CA GLY A 165 6.83 -12.96 -9.48
C GLY A 165 6.17 -12.89 -8.08
N THR A 166 5.75 -11.72 -7.63
CA THR A 166 4.97 -11.56 -6.39
C THR A 166 3.50 -11.24 -6.70
N SER A 167 2.63 -11.45 -5.71
CA SER A 167 1.19 -11.23 -5.86
C SER A 167 0.82 -9.75 -6.07
N GLY A 168 1.60 -8.81 -5.51
CA GLY A 168 1.38 -7.36 -5.67
C GLY A 168 1.53 -6.91 -7.12
N PHE A 169 2.50 -7.46 -7.85
CA PHE A 169 2.71 -7.14 -9.26
C PHE A 169 1.47 -7.42 -10.12
N ILE A 170 0.84 -8.58 -9.94
CA ILE A 170 -0.31 -8.97 -10.76
C ILE A 170 -1.46 -7.98 -10.56
N GLY A 171 -1.76 -7.62 -9.31
CA GLY A 171 -2.83 -6.68 -8.99
C GLY A 171 -2.60 -5.31 -9.60
N GLU A 172 -1.45 -4.69 -9.35
CA GLU A 172 -1.12 -3.36 -9.86
C GLU A 172 -1.01 -3.32 -11.38
N PHE A 173 -0.42 -4.34 -12.00
CA PHE A 173 -0.32 -4.45 -13.44
C PHE A 173 -1.70 -4.50 -14.11
N LEU A 174 -2.62 -5.32 -13.61
CA LEU A 174 -3.97 -5.41 -14.14
C LEU A 174 -4.76 -4.10 -13.95
N ILE A 175 -4.57 -3.42 -12.81
CA ILE A 175 -5.18 -2.09 -12.57
C ILE A 175 -4.68 -1.09 -13.61
N LEU A 176 -3.36 -1.02 -13.82
CA LEU A 176 -2.77 -0.12 -14.81
C LEU A 176 -3.22 -0.46 -16.23
N MET A 177 -3.36 -1.75 -16.57
CA MET A 177 -3.89 -2.17 -17.87
C MET A 177 -5.36 -1.76 -18.05
N GLY A 178 -6.19 -1.89 -17.00
CA GLY A 178 -7.57 -1.40 -17.00
C GLY A 178 -7.63 0.13 -17.17
N ALA A 179 -6.82 0.84 -16.39
CA ALA A 179 -6.73 2.30 -16.48
C ALA A 179 -6.21 2.77 -17.85
N PHE A 180 -5.24 2.08 -18.45
CA PHE A 180 -4.72 2.39 -19.78
C PHE A 180 -5.77 2.29 -20.88
N LYS A 181 -6.66 1.31 -20.78
CA LYS A 181 -7.75 1.12 -21.76
C LYS A 181 -8.83 2.19 -21.65
N ASP A 182 -9.07 2.70 -20.44
CA ASP A 182 -10.08 3.72 -20.18
C ASP A 182 -9.53 5.14 -20.35
N ASN A 183 -8.40 5.43 -19.68
CA ASN A 183 -7.77 6.75 -19.72
C ASN A 183 -6.24 6.62 -19.64
N PHE A 184 -5.58 6.79 -20.80
CA PHE A 184 -4.13 6.70 -20.94
C PHE A 184 -3.37 7.64 -20.00
N LEU A 185 -3.81 8.89 -19.87
CA LEU A 185 -3.11 9.89 -19.04
C LEU A 185 -3.13 9.51 -17.56
N VAL A 186 -4.26 9.02 -17.07
CA VAL A 186 -4.42 8.55 -15.68
C VAL A 186 -3.50 7.36 -15.42
N ALA A 187 -3.42 6.41 -16.35
CA ALA A 187 -2.53 5.26 -16.24
C ALA A 187 -1.04 5.66 -16.17
N VAL A 188 -0.62 6.59 -17.03
CA VAL A 188 0.77 7.10 -17.05
C VAL A 188 1.11 7.78 -15.72
N ILE A 189 0.23 8.65 -15.22
CA ILE A 189 0.50 9.34 -13.95
C ILE A 189 0.49 8.34 -12.78
N ALA A 190 -0.45 7.39 -12.75
CA ALA A 190 -0.52 6.36 -11.72
C ALA A 190 0.73 5.45 -11.72
N SER A 191 1.33 5.17 -12.88
CA SER A 191 2.55 4.34 -12.98
C SER A 191 3.76 4.93 -12.25
N ILE A 192 3.80 6.26 -12.03
CA ILE A 192 4.81 6.92 -11.20
C ILE A 192 4.75 6.38 -9.76
N GLY A 193 3.55 5.99 -9.29
CA GLY A 193 3.36 5.39 -7.97
C GLY A 193 4.14 4.10 -7.77
N VAL A 194 4.31 3.28 -8.81
CA VAL A 194 5.11 2.05 -8.75
C VAL A 194 6.59 2.38 -8.49
N ILE A 195 7.11 3.42 -9.16
CA ILE A 195 8.49 3.87 -8.96
C ILE A 195 8.69 4.41 -7.55
N LEU A 196 7.76 5.24 -7.08
CA LEU A 196 7.79 5.78 -5.71
C LEU A 196 7.65 4.67 -4.66
N GLY A 197 6.81 3.66 -4.94
CA GLY A 197 6.67 2.44 -4.12
C GLY A 197 7.99 1.73 -3.90
N ALA A 198 8.71 1.49 -4.98
CA ALA A 198 10.05 0.90 -4.92
C ALA A 198 11.02 1.80 -4.14
N ALA A 199 10.97 3.11 -4.36
CA ALA A 199 11.86 4.05 -3.70
C ALA A 199 11.71 4.04 -2.18
N TYR A 200 10.49 4.22 -1.63
CA TYR A 200 10.32 4.29 -0.18
C TYR A 200 10.54 2.93 0.50
N MET A 201 10.14 1.83 -0.13
CA MET A 201 10.27 0.51 0.48
C MET A 201 11.72 0.01 0.51
N LEU A 202 12.47 0.17 -0.59
CA LEU A 202 13.89 -0.17 -0.62
C LEU A 202 14.72 0.76 0.27
N TRP A 203 14.34 2.04 0.36
CA TRP A 203 14.96 2.99 1.27
C TRP A 203 14.74 2.61 2.75
N LEU A 204 13.52 2.19 3.11
CA LEU A 204 13.23 1.65 4.45
C LEU A 204 14.09 0.43 4.73
N TYR A 205 14.07 -0.55 3.82
CA TYR A 205 14.84 -1.79 3.98
C TYR A 205 16.33 -1.51 4.15
N LYS A 206 16.91 -0.64 3.31
CA LYS A 206 18.32 -0.26 3.40
C LYS A 206 18.68 0.32 4.76
N ARG A 207 17.84 1.22 5.29
CA ARG A 207 18.09 1.91 6.57
C ARG A 207 18.00 0.97 7.77
N VAL A 208 17.07 0.03 7.75
CA VAL A 208 16.81 -0.88 8.88
C VAL A 208 17.73 -2.08 8.86
N VAL A 209 17.96 -2.68 7.71
CA VAL A 209 18.65 -3.97 7.58
C VAL A 209 20.15 -3.82 7.37
N PHE A 210 20.55 -2.85 6.53
CA PHE A 210 21.95 -2.53 6.28
C PHE A 210 22.36 -1.28 7.06
N GLY A 211 23.65 -1.08 7.21
CA GLY A 211 24.21 0.05 7.94
C GLY A 211 25.03 -0.39 9.14
N LYS A 212 25.43 0.58 9.96
CA LYS A 212 26.18 0.31 11.20
C LYS A 212 25.20 -0.08 12.31
N LEU A 213 25.56 -1.08 13.09
CA LEU A 213 24.93 -1.41 14.35
C LEU A 213 25.17 -0.30 15.36
#